data_745d82c7220d7221e74d67a721a53459
#
_entry.id   745d82c7220d7221e74d67a721a53459
#
_cell.length_a   1.000
_cell.length_b   1.000
_cell.length_c   1.000
_cell.angle_alpha   90.00
_cell.angle_beta   90.00
_cell.angle_gamma   90.00
#
_symmetry.space_group_name_H-M   'P 1'
#
loop_
_entity.id
_entity.type
_entity.pdbx_description
1 polymer ?
#
loop_
_entity_poly.entity_id
_entity_poly.type
_entity_poly.pdbx_seq_one_letter_code
_entity_poly.pdbx_strand_id
1 'polypeptide(L)'
;MKKFFIFVFSVFLTGCYQVKKTYFINPDGKGKVIIDAVLPVVRLNLNQNNNEKPDFEERVEEIIEKSKGVDGWKDIKWEETEEGKLHFTGVAYFSDINSLKIGKIGILNPEMKKVNGEYLLTIKMEKGKKEKEKKGISQEEINKIVEKEKKNYFQMKPLLIGFFTDLKEEDVFYLPGEIENISNFKKISENTASIEIKGEKILKVIDEVMKDENLSKKAILYNFSDEETKKKVDKIFYGKIFGEEKEIEIIFKPEKELFDYNSEIKETGKTLKWTQKGSKEEKKSEQKVTPEGETGIEDVSVAGIKVVYLSDVKNGILPFSSTKGLSLAVLIKLKNKIISTTGEIKKAVSEAGENLLPESTWERKIHFPVISKDRKEAMLNVNLKLPEKSKIIKEIEGEIEYVCGGDKVEKINSGIENFKE
;
A
#
# COMPACT_ATOMS: atom_id res chain seq x y z
N MET A 1 -27.04 -14.41 -11.10
CA MET A 1 -27.29 -13.01 -11.48
C MET A 1 -26.84 -11.97 -10.41
N LYS A 2 -26.04 -12.31 -9.43
CA LYS A 2 -25.50 -11.38 -8.42
C LYS A 2 -24.00 -11.05 -8.62
N LYS A 3 -23.42 -11.18 -9.84
CA LYS A 3 -22.03 -11.58 -9.96
C LYS A 3 -21.07 -10.59 -10.63
N PHE A 4 -21.52 -9.56 -11.38
CA PHE A 4 -20.64 -8.44 -11.75
C PHE A 4 -20.33 -7.57 -10.53
N PHE A 5 -21.36 -7.30 -9.71
CA PHE A 5 -21.20 -6.64 -8.41
C PHE A 5 -20.44 -7.50 -7.41
N ILE A 6 -20.58 -8.84 -7.44
CA ILE A 6 -19.79 -9.75 -6.60
C ILE A 6 -18.30 -9.71 -7.01
N PHE A 7 -18.00 -9.43 -8.28
CA PHE A 7 -16.62 -9.27 -8.73
C PHE A 7 -15.95 -8.03 -8.12
N VAL A 8 -16.60 -6.87 -8.21
CA VAL A 8 -16.16 -5.66 -7.50
C VAL A 8 -16.27 -5.84 -5.98
N PHE A 9 -17.28 -6.58 -5.50
CA PHE A 9 -17.60 -6.75 -4.08
C PHE A 9 -16.79 -7.84 -3.38
N SER A 10 -16.39 -8.92 -4.05
CA SER A 10 -15.62 -10.00 -3.41
C SER A 10 -14.16 -9.64 -3.15
N VAL A 11 -13.63 -8.68 -3.90
CA VAL A 11 -12.28 -8.13 -3.68
C VAL A 11 -12.31 -7.06 -2.56
N PHE A 12 -13.46 -6.40 -2.35
CA PHE A 12 -13.57 -5.19 -1.53
C PHE A 12 -14.45 -5.32 -0.28
N LEU A 13 -14.84 -6.53 0.13
CA LEU A 13 -15.63 -6.74 1.37
C LEU A 13 -14.89 -6.33 2.66
N THR A 14 -13.72 -5.74 2.55
CA THR A 14 -12.87 -5.46 3.70
C THR A 14 -12.71 -3.99 4.06
N GLY A 15 -13.53 -3.07 3.55
CA GLY A 15 -13.46 -1.65 4.00
C GLY A 15 -12.05 -1.05 3.90
N CYS A 16 -11.89 0.20 4.25
CA CYS A 16 -10.64 0.97 4.25
C CYS A 16 -9.36 0.15 4.39
N TYR A 17 -8.61 -0.07 3.31
CA TYR A 17 -7.32 -0.71 3.40
C TYR A 17 -6.24 0.07 2.65
N GLN A 18 -5.07 0.12 3.27
CA GLN A 18 -3.90 0.75 2.69
C GLN A 18 -2.78 -0.28 2.68
N VAL A 19 -2.18 -0.48 1.53
CA VAL A 19 -1.12 -1.48 1.35
C VAL A 19 0.01 -0.88 0.56
N LYS A 20 1.23 -1.08 1.06
CA LYS A 20 2.46 -0.85 0.31
C LYS A 20 3.23 -2.15 0.23
N LYS A 21 3.58 -2.57 -0.98
CA LYS A 21 4.44 -3.72 -1.23
C LYS A 21 5.69 -3.25 -1.97
N THR A 22 6.85 -3.58 -1.43
CA THR A 22 8.14 -3.23 -2.04
C THR A 22 8.86 -4.51 -2.43
N TYR A 23 8.96 -4.74 -3.73
CA TYR A 23 9.55 -5.93 -4.33
C TYR A 23 11.01 -5.69 -4.66
N PHE A 24 11.87 -6.65 -4.29
CA PHE A 24 13.25 -6.76 -4.73
C PHE A 24 13.36 -8.05 -5.52
N ILE A 25 13.68 -7.96 -6.81
CA ILE A 25 13.70 -9.09 -7.73
C ILE A 25 15.12 -9.31 -8.22
N ASN A 26 15.66 -10.51 -8.07
CA ASN A 26 16.94 -10.91 -8.59
C ASN A 26 16.86 -11.40 -10.05
N PRO A 27 17.99 -11.50 -10.79
CA PRO A 27 17.99 -11.92 -12.19
C PRO A 27 17.45 -13.32 -12.45
N ASP A 28 17.45 -14.19 -11.44
CA ASP A 28 16.91 -15.56 -11.52
C ASP A 28 15.41 -15.64 -11.20
N GLY A 29 14.77 -14.50 -10.93
CA GLY A 29 13.35 -14.40 -10.60
C GLY A 29 13.02 -14.61 -9.12
N LYS A 30 14.01 -14.96 -8.30
CA LYS A 30 13.86 -14.98 -6.85
C LYS A 30 13.78 -13.56 -6.30
N GLY A 31 13.17 -13.42 -5.15
CA GLY A 31 13.04 -12.10 -4.56
C GLY A 31 12.50 -12.09 -3.15
N LYS A 32 12.30 -10.87 -2.67
CA LYS A 32 11.59 -10.60 -1.43
C LYS A 32 10.61 -9.46 -1.63
N VAL A 33 9.54 -9.47 -0.87
CA VAL A 33 8.57 -8.37 -0.80
C VAL A 33 8.45 -7.91 0.65
N ILE A 34 8.66 -6.63 0.86
CA ILE A 34 8.39 -5.95 2.13
C ILE A 34 6.94 -5.47 2.07
N ILE A 35 6.16 -5.85 3.06
CA ILE A 35 4.74 -5.54 3.14
C ILE A 35 4.51 -4.60 4.31
N ASP A 36 3.76 -3.55 4.07
CA ASP A 36 3.24 -2.62 5.06
C ASP A 36 1.75 -2.42 4.74
N ALA A 37 0.87 -2.93 5.61
CA ALA A 37 -0.55 -3.02 5.31
C ALA A 37 -1.42 -2.65 6.51
N VAL A 38 -2.37 -1.75 6.29
CA VAL A 38 -3.47 -1.47 7.22
C VAL A 38 -4.74 -2.12 6.69
N LEU A 39 -5.22 -3.09 7.41
CA LEU A 39 -6.31 -3.95 6.98
C LEU A 39 -7.51 -3.79 7.92
N PRO A 40 -8.73 -3.66 7.40
CA PRO A 40 -9.92 -3.73 8.23
C PRO A 40 -10.09 -5.14 8.76
N VAL A 41 -10.52 -5.26 9.98
CA VAL A 41 -10.96 -6.53 10.56
C VAL A 41 -12.48 -6.56 10.53
N VAL A 42 -13.05 -7.11 9.45
CA VAL A 42 -14.50 -7.24 9.30
C VAL A 42 -14.97 -8.50 9.99
N ARG A 43 -15.77 -8.34 11.02
CA ARG A 43 -16.57 -9.44 11.57
C ARG A 43 -17.84 -9.60 10.75
N LEU A 44 -17.94 -10.67 10.01
CA LEU A 44 -19.23 -11.16 9.51
C LEU A 44 -19.89 -12.04 10.58
N ASN A 45 -20.13 -11.51 11.78
CA ASN A 45 -20.92 -12.22 12.78
C ASN A 45 -22.39 -12.11 12.42
N LEU A 46 -22.90 -13.12 11.72
CA LEU A 46 -24.34 -13.32 11.49
C LEU A 46 -25.09 -13.71 12.78
N ASN A 47 -24.39 -13.97 13.88
CA ASN A 47 -24.96 -14.29 15.18
C ASN A 47 -24.70 -13.15 16.17
N GLN A 48 -25.75 -12.44 16.55
CA GLN A 48 -25.77 -11.19 17.32
C GLN A 48 -25.33 -11.27 18.80
N ASN A 49 -24.71 -12.34 19.28
CA ASN A 49 -24.50 -12.54 20.72
C ASN A 49 -23.08 -12.57 21.24
N ASN A 50 -22.05 -12.36 20.40
CA ASN A 50 -20.67 -12.36 20.91
C ASN A 50 -20.02 -10.99 20.76
N ASN A 51 -19.85 -10.30 21.91
CA ASN A 51 -19.02 -9.10 22.08
C ASN A 51 -17.50 -9.42 22.10
N GLU A 52 -17.07 -10.45 21.42
CA GLU A 52 -15.64 -10.79 21.36
C GLU A 52 -14.87 -9.79 20.51
N LYS A 53 -13.77 -9.29 21.03
CA LYS A 53 -12.85 -8.43 20.27
C LYS A 53 -12.33 -9.15 19.01
N PRO A 54 -11.99 -8.42 17.93
CA PRO A 54 -11.32 -9.03 16.77
C PRO A 54 -10.07 -9.78 17.22
N ASP A 55 -9.90 -11.01 16.77
CA ASP A 55 -8.64 -11.70 16.95
C ASP A 55 -7.68 -11.29 15.83
N PHE A 56 -6.81 -10.35 16.15
CA PHE A 56 -5.80 -9.86 15.21
C PHE A 56 -4.73 -10.90 14.93
N GLU A 57 -4.44 -11.76 15.91
CA GLU A 57 -3.46 -12.84 15.76
C GLU A 57 -3.98 -13.89 14.77
N GLU A 58 -5.24 -14.31 14.88
CA GLU A 58 -5.90 -15.19 13.90
C GLU A 58 -5.84 -14.58 12.49
N ARG A 59 -6.02 -13.26 12.39
CA ARG A 59 -5.94 -12.56 11.09
C ARG A 59 -4.52 -12.57 10.52
N VAL A 60 -3.49 -12.41 11.35
CA VAL A 60 -2.08 -12.52 10.94
C VAL A 60 -1.77 -13.94 10.50
N GLU A 61 -2.21 -14.95 11.27
CA GLU A 61 -2.09 -16.36 10.88
C GLU A 61 -2.77 -16.63 9.53
N GLU A 62 -3.98 -16.13 9.34
CA GLU A 62 -4.70 -16.25 8.06
C GLU A 62 -3.91 -15.65 6.88
N ILE A 63 -3.26 -14.51 7.08
CA ILE A 63 -2.42 -13.88 6.06
C ILE A 63 -1.26 -14.80 5.70
N ILE A 64 -0.56 -15.33 6.69
CA ILE A 64 0.61 -16.19 6.50
C ILE A 64 0.20 -17.50 5.83
N GLU A 65 -0.81 -18.19 6.36
CA GLU A 65 -1.25 -19.50 5.88
C GLU A 65 -1.87 -19.45 4.49
N LYS A 66 -2.59 -18.36 4.15
CA LYS A 66 -3.18 -18.20 2.82
C LYS A 66 -2.22 -17.63 1.79
N SER A 67 -1.03 -17.24 2.18
CA SER A 67 0.03 -16.86 1.25
C SER A 67 0.55 -18.08 0.49
N LYS A 68 0.77 -17.89 -0.80
CA LYS A 68 1.29 -18.91 -1.70
C LYS A 68 2.58 -18.43 -2.35
N GLY A 69 3.47 -19.37 -2.68
CA GLY A 69 4.76 -19.05 -3.31
C GLY A 69 5.71 -18.29 -2.38
N VAL A 70 5.45 -18.32 -1.06
CA VAL A 70 6.33 -17.76 -0.05
C VAL A 70 7.20 -18.87 0.51
N ASP A 71 8.52 -18.73 0.37
CA ASP A 71 9.51 -19.71 0.85
C ASP A 71 9.87 -19.47 2.32
N GLY A 72 9.68 -18.26 2.81
CA GLY A 72 9.90 -17.90 4.21
C GLY A 72 9.45 -16.49 4.55
N TRP A 73 9.21 -16.26 5.83
CA TRP A 73 8.84 -14.98 6.38
C TRP A 73 9.89 -14.47 7.37
N LYS A 74 10.11 -13.16 7.42
CA LYS A 74 10.98 -12.48 8.37
C LYS A 74 10.34 -11.19 8.86
N ASP A 75 10.70 -10.77 10.07
CA ASP A 75 10.31 -9.48 10.66
C ASP A 75 8.80 -9.23 10.68
N ILE A 76 8.01 -10.28 10.93
CA ILE A 76 6.55 -10.18 11.05
C ILE A 76 6.23 -9.42 12.33
N LYS A 77 5.52 -8.31 12.18
CA LYS A 77 5.00 -7.51 13.29
C LYS A 77 3.57 -7.11 13.00
N TRP A 78 2.78 -6.97 14.04
CA TRP A 78 1.42 -6.46 13.93
C TRP A 78 1.01 -5.67 15.16
N GLU A 79 0.06 -4.79 14.98
CA GLU A 79 -0.55 -4.03 16.05
C GLU A 79 -2.00 -3.66 15.69
N GLU A 80 -2.84 -3.44 16.70
CA GLU A 80 -4.15 -2.84 16.53
C GLU A 80 -3.99 -1.33 16.41
N THR A 81 -4.56 -0.75 15.36
CA THR A 81 -4.66 0.71 15.24
C THR A 81 -5.76 1.23 16.14
N GLU A 82 -5.75 2.53 16.47
CA GLU A 82 -6.82 3.15 17.27
C GLU A 82 -8.21 3.05 16.62
N GLU A 83 -8.24 2.92 15.29
CA GLU A 83 -9.48 2.69 14.54
C GLU A 83 -9.94 1.22 14.56
N GLY A 84 -9.29 0.36 15.34
CA GLY A 84 -9.59 -1.06 15.40
C GLY A 84 -9.24 -1.83 14.13
N LYS A 85 -8.26 -1.35 13.35
CA LYS A 85 -7.72 -2.02 12.17
C LYS A 85 -6.45 -2.78 12.51
N LEU A 86 -6.10 -3.77 11.71
CA LEU A 86 -4.83 -4.48 11.80
C LEU A 86 -3.76 -3.73 11.00
N HIS A 87 -2.70 -3.27 11.64
CA HIS A 87 -1.48 -2.88 10.97
C HIS A 87 -0.52 -4.08 10.95
N PHE A 88 -0.19 -4.54 9.78
CA PHE A 88 0.67 -5.70 9.55
C PHE A 88 1.91 -5.28 8.76
N THR A 89 3.08 -5.69 9.22
CA THR A 89 4.35 -5.55 8.49
C THR A 89 5.08 -6.88 8.45
N GLY A 90 5.82 -7.13 7.38
CA GLY A 90 6.61 -8.35 7.25
C GLY A 90 7.39 -8.40 5.95
N VAL A 91 8.36 -9.30 5.89
CA VAL A 91 9.15 -9.59 4.69
C VAL A 91 8.87 -11.03 4.26
N ALA A 92 8.32 -11.20 3.06
CA ALA A 92 8.10 -12.52 2.45
C ALA A 92 9.13 -12.76 1.35
N TYR A 93 9.80 -13.91 1.40
CA TYR A 93 10.77 -14.37 0.39
C TYR A 93 10.07 -15.32 -0.58
N PHE A 94 10.42 -15.24 -1.85
CA PHE A 94 9.84 -16.10 -2.89
C PHE A 94 10.91 -16.53 -3.91
N SER A 95 10.81 -17.77 -4.39
CA SER A 95 11.65 -18.31 -5.46
C SER A 95 11.10 -18.05 -6.87
N ASP A 96 9.80 -17.74 -6.97
CA ASP A 96 9.12 -17.41 -8.22
C ASP A 96 7.99 -16.40 -7.97
N ILE A 97 8.15 -15.19 -8.54
CA ILE A 97 7.15 -14.13 -8.42
C ILE A 97 5.80 -14.52 -9.01
N ASN A 98 5.76 -15.41 -10.01
CA ASN A 98 4.52 -15.84 -10.65
C ASN A 98 3.65 -16.71 -9.73
N SER A 99 4.27 -17.38 -8.77
CA SER A 99 3.58 -18.19 -7.77
C SER A 99 3.19 -17.38 -6.53
N LEU A 100 3.77 -16.18 -6.37
CA LEU A 100 3.59 -15.36 -5.18
C LEU A 100 2.18 -14.79 -5.09
N LYS A 101 1.51 -15.07 -3.97
CA LYS A 101 0.26 -14.43 -3.56
C LYS A 101 0.30 -14.22 -2.07
N ILE A 102 0.28 -12.98 -1.65
CA ILE A 102 0.22 -12.64 -0.22
C ILE A 102 -1.24 -12.68 0.23
N GLY A 103 -1.54 -13.56 1.15
CA GLY A 103 -2.87 -13.99 1.56
C GLY A 103 -3.89 -12.88 1.76
N LYS A 104 -4.70 -12.57 0.76
CA LYS A 104 -5.74 -11.52 0.73
C LYS A 104 -5.23 -10.09 0.97
N ILE A 105 -3.93 -9.84 0.77
CA ILE A 105 -3.35 -8.51 0.80
C ILE A 105 -3.07 -8.04 -0.63
N GLY A 106 -3.72 -6.93 -1.01
CA GLY A 106 -3.54 -6.30 -2.31
C GLY A 106 -4.40 -6.91 -3.42
N ILE A 107 -4.54 -6.13 -4.48
CA ILE A 107 -5.28 -6.47 -5.71
C ILE A 107 -4.38 -6.53 -6.93
N LEU A 108 -3.16 -6.02 -6.82
CA LEU A 108 -2.15 -6.03 -7.86
C LEU A 108 -1.31 -7.30 -7.75
N ASN A 109 -1.31 -8.12 -8.80
CA ASN A 109 -0.56 -9.37 -8.85
C ASN A 109 0.51 -9.27 -9.95
N PRO A 110 1.79 -9.22 -9.58
CA PRO A 110 2.88 -9.19 -10.55
C PRO A 110 3.09 -10.57 -11.17
N GLU A 111 3.35 -10.58 -12.47
CA GLU A 111 3.79 -11.74 -13.22
C GLU A 111 5.03 -11.38 -14.05
N MET A 112 6.01 -12.25 -14.13
CA MET A 112 7.24 -12.03 -14.88
C MET A 112 7.48 -13.15 -15.88
N LYS A 113 7.91 -12.78 -17.09
CA LYS A 113 8.26 -13.72 -18.15
C LYS A 113 9.57 -13.30 -18.80
N LYS A 114 10.37 -14.30 -19.19
CA LYS A 114 11.56 -14.05 -20.02
C LYS A 114 11.19 -14.10 -21.49
N VAL A 115 11.52 -13.04 -22.23
CA VAL A 115 11.22 -12.89 -23.66
C VAL A 115 12.49 -12.36 -24.34
N ASN A 116 13.07 -13.13 -25.27
CA ASN A 116 14.25 -12.73 -26.08
C ASN A 116 15.47 -12.23 -25.27
N GLY A 117 15.68 -12.79 -24.06
CA GLY A 117 16.80 -12.39 -23.19
C GLY A 117 16.47 -11.26 -22.20
N GLU A 118 15.35 -10.61 -22.37
CA GLU A 118 14.81 -9.58 -21.48
C GLU A 118 13.73 -10.17 -20.56
N TYR A 119 13.38 -9.45 -19.52
CA TYR A 119 12.24 -9.76 -18.68
C TYR A 119 11.09 -8.79 -18.93
N LEU A 120 9.90 -9.35 -19.06
CA LEU A 120 8.64 -8.63 -19.08
C LEU A 120 7.93 -8.84 -17.73
N LEU A 121 7.86 -7.80 -16.92
CA LEU A 121 7.03 -7.75 -15.71
C LEU A 121 5.68 -7.13 -16.07
N THR A 122 4.60 -7.84 -15.75
CA THR A 122 3.22 -7.37 -15.97
C THR A 122 2.45 -7.38 -14.65
N ILE A 123 1.49 -6.47 -14.51
CA ILE A 123 0.55 -6.50 -13.39
C ILE A 123 -0.80 -6.99 -13.89
N LYS A 124 -1.32 -7.99 -13.21
CA LYS A 124 -2.70 -8.42 -13.41
C LYS A 124 -3.54 -8.04 -12.19
N MET A 125 -4.65 -7.38 -12.45
CA MET A 125 -5.65 -7.20 -11.39
C MET A 125 -6.38 -8.52 -11.16
N GLU A 126 -6.61 -8.88 -9.90
CA GLU A 126 -7.27 -10.13 -9.55
C GLU A 126 -8.68 -10.17 -10.16
N LYS A 127 -8.91 -11.14 -11.01
CA LYS A 127 -10.21 -11.34 -11.65
C LYS A 127 -11.03 -12.32 -10.83
N GLY A 128 -12.28 -11.97 -10.54
CA GLY A 128 -13.22 -12.89 -9.88
C GLY A 128 -13.35 -14.23 -10.61
N LYS A 129 -13.88 -15.23 -9.92
CA LYS A 129 -14.01 -16.60 -10.45
C LYS A 129 -14.64 -16.61 -11.84
N LYS A 130 -13.98 -17.30 -12.78
CA LYS A 130 -14.51 -17.52 -14.15
C LYS A 130 -15.88 -18.19 -14.07
N GLU A 131 -16.88 -17.54 -14.62
CA GLU A 131 -18.17 -18.19 -14.89
C GLU A 131 -18.11 -18.99 -16.19
N LYS A 132 -18.84 -20.10 -16.20
CA LYS A 132 -18.99 -20.88 -17.43
C LYS A 132 -19.68 -20.01 -18.48
N GLU A 133 -19.14 -19.97 -19.70
CA GLU A 133 -19.73 -19.30 -20.85
C GLU A 133 -21.19 -19.75 -21.01
N LYS A 134 -22.12 -18.82 -20.83
CA LYS A 134 -23.51 -19.05 -21.22
C LYS A 134 -23.65 -18.71 -22.71
N LYS A 135 -23.63 -19.71 -23.57
CA LYS A 135 -23.96 -19.56 -24.98
C LYS A 135 -25.47 -19.35 -25.14
N GLY A 136 -25.88 -18.36 -25.93
CA GLY A 136 -27.25 -18.21 -26.38
C GLY A 136 -28.15 -17.24 -25.61
N ILE A 137 -27.58 -16.17 -25.04
CA ILE A 137 -28.39 -15.09 -24.41
C ILE A 137 -28.97 -14.19 -25.50
N SER A 138 -30.28 -13.95 -25.49
CA SER A 138 -30.94 -13.05 -26.43
C SER A 138 -30.61 -11.58 -26.21
N GLN A 139 -30.72 -10.72 -27.22
CA GLN A 139 -30.46 -9.29 -27.10
C GLN A 139 -31.38 -8.62 -26.08
N GLU A 140 -32.63 -9.08 -25.93
CA GLU A 140 -33.58 -8.56 -24.95
C GLU A 140 -33.14 -8.92 -23.52
N GLU A 141 -32.67 -10.12 -23.28
CA GLU A 141 -32.09 -10.53 -21.98
C GLU A 141 -30.84 -9.75 -21.64
N ILE A 142 -29.98 -9.48 -22.63
CA ILE A 142 -28.80 -8.63 -22.48
C ILE A 142 -29.20 -7.24 -21.98
N ASN A 143 -30.16 -6.60 -22.63
CA ASN A 143 -30.61 -5.26 -22.25
C ASN A 143 -31.20 -5.25 -20.83
N LYS A 144 -32.02 -6.24 -20.48
CA LYS A 144 -32.55 -6.39 -19.11
C LYS A 144 -31.43 -6.57 -18.06
N ILE A 145 -30.39 -7.32 -18.38
CA ILE A 145 -29.21 -7.49 -17.50
C ILE A 145 -28.52 -6.14 -17.31
N VAL A 146 -28.24 -5.42 -18.38
CA VAL A 146 -27.52 -4.14 -18.34
C VAL A 146 -28.30 -3.11 -17.52
N GLU A 147 -29.60 -2.94 -17.78
CA GLU A 147 -30.44 -2.01 -17.00
C GLU A 147 -30.47 -2.35 -15.52
N LYS A 148 -30.64 -3.63 -15.21
CA LYS A 148 -30.66 -4.11 -13.83
C LYS A 148 -29.36 -3.84 -13.12
N GLU A 149 -28.21 -4.15 -13.74
CA GLU A 149 -26.90 -3.96 -13.12
C GLU A 149 -26.55 -2.46 -12.97
N LYS A 150 -26.93 -1.61 -13.94
CA LYS A 150 -26.83 -0.15 -13.77
C LYS A 150 -27.64 0.36 -12.57
N LYS A 151 -28.91 -0.07 -12.47
CA LYS A 151 -29.76 0.30 -11.32
C LYS A 151 -29.15 -0.15 -10.00
N ASN A 152 -28.68 -1.39 -9.94
CA ASN A 152 -28.00 -1.93 -8.75
C ASN A 152 -26.77 -1.10 -8.38
N TYR A 153 -25.94 -0.71 -9.36
CA TYR A 153 -24.79 0.14 -9.12
C TYR A 153 -25.18 1.46 -8.45
N PHE A 154 -26.12 2.19 -9.03
CA PHE A 154 -26.54 3.50 -8.47
C PHE A 154 -27.16 3.38 -7.08
N GLN A 155 -27.87 2.29 -6.78
CA GLN A 155 -28.39 2.00 -5.44
C GLN A 155 -27.28 1.69 -4.43
N MET A 156 -26.24 0.96 -4.86
CA MET A 156 -25.12 0.56 -4.02
C MET A 156 -24.02 1.62 -3.91
N LYS A 157 -24.03 2.63 -4.77
CA LYS A 157 -22.97 3.63 -4.84
C LYS A 157 -22.65 4.32 -3.51
N PRO A 158 -23.60 4.73 -2.65
CA PRO A 158 -23.28 5.31 -1.34
C PRO A 158 -22.46 4.36 -0.46
N LEU A 159 -22.76 3.06 -0.51
CA LEU A 159 -22.01 2.04 0.21
C LEU A 159 -20.62 1.85 -0.38
N LEU A 160 -20.51 1.82 -1.73
CA LEU A 160 -19.22 1.72 -2.43
C LEU A 160 -18.29 2.89 -2.12
N ILE A 161 -18.83 4.12 -2.01
CA ILE A 161 -18.03 5.28 -1.60
C ILE A 161 -17.35 4.99 -0.26
N GLY A 162 -18.07 4.51 0.75
CA GLY A 162 -17.50 4.18 2.05
C GLY A 162 -16.36 3.14 1.98
N PHE A 163 -16.47 2.16 1.07
CA PHE A 163 -15.45 1.13 0.92
C PHE A 163 -14.20 1.61 0.14
N PHE A 164 -14.40 2.50 -0.82
CA PHE A 164 -13.32 2.92 -1.72
C PHE A 164 -12.57 4.16 -1.24
N THR A 165 -13.14 4.98 -0.34
CA THR A 165 -12.55 6.27 0.06
C THR A 165 -11.13 6.13 0.57
N ASP A 166 -10.86 5.13 1.41
CA ASP A 166 -9.54 4.95 2.03
C ASP A 166 -8.72 3.82 1.38
N LEU A 167 -9.21 3.26 0.27
CA LEU A 167 -8.48 2.22 -0.43
C LEU A 167 -7.27 2.82 -1.15
N LYS A 168 -6.10 2.35 -0.79
CA LYS A 168 -4.84 2.67 -1.46
C LYS A 168 -3.94 1.46 -1.51
N GLU A 169 -3.42 1.15 -2.69
CA GLU A 169 -2.35 0.17 -2.85
C GLU A 169 -1.24 0.77 -3.70
N GLU A 170 -0.01 0.62 -3.24
CA GLU A 170 1.20 1.04 -3.93
C GLU A 170 2.18 -0.14 -3.99
N ASP A 171 2.54 -0.54 -5.20
CA ASP A 171 3.58 -1.54 -5.43
C ASP A 171 4.82 -0.86 -6.02
N VAL A 172 5.98 -1.06 -5.38
CA VAL A 172 7.28 -0.54 -5.81
C VAL A 172 8.17 -1.71 -6.19
N PHE A 173 8.79 -1.66 -7.37
CA PHE A 173 9.62 -2.71 -7.90
C PHE A 173 11.06 -2.23 -8.06
N TYR A 174 11.97 -2.87 -7.34
CA TYR A 174 13.41 -2.78 -7.55
C TYR A 174 13.82 -3.93 -8.44
N LEU A 175 14.27 -3.60 -9.65
CA LEU A 175 14.58 -4.55 -10.71
C LEU A 175 16.10 -4.79 -10.80
N PRO A 176 16.55 -5.97 -11.24
CA PRO A 176 17.96 -6.33 -11.28
C PRO A 176 18.73 -5.70 -12.45
N GLY A 177 18.12 -4.74 -13.17
CA GLY A 177 18.73 -4.05 -14.30
C GLY A 177 17.91 -2.87 -14.78
N GLU A 178 18.39 -2.22 -15.83
CA GLU A 178 17.79 -1.01 -16.37
C GLU A 178 16.43 -1.25 -17.03
N ILE A 179 15.49 -0.33 -16.81
CA ILE A 179 14.17 -0.31 -17.42
C ILE A 179 14.30 0.26 -18.84
N GLU A 180 14.05 -0.59 -19.84
CA GLU A 180 14.08 -0.23 -21.26
C GLU A 180 12.75 0.34 -21.75
N ASN A 181 11.64 -0.28 -21.32
CA ASN A 181 10.31 0.18 -21.66
C ASN A 181 9.37 0.06 -20.48
N ILE A 182 8.38 0.97 -20.41
CA ILE A 182 7.44 1.04 -19.30
C ILE A 182 6.09 1.59 -19.79
N SER A 183 4.99 0.96 -19.37
CA SER A 183 3.66 1.49 -19.57
C SER A 183 2.80 1.33 -18.31
N ASN A 184 2.00 2.34 -18.01
CA ASN A 184 1.11 2.40 -16.84
C ASN A 184 1.81 2.29 -15.47
N PHE A 185 3.14 2.40 -15.42
CA PHE A 185 3.94 2.56 -14.21
C PHE A 185 4.58 3.95 -14.17
N LYS A 186 4.92 4.41 -12.98
CA LYS A 186 5.77 5.58 -12.78
C LYS A 186 7.23 5.13 -12.65
N LYS A 187 8.09 5.52 -13.60
CA LYS A 187 9.54 5.32 -13.48
C LYS A 187 10.09 6.23 -12.37
N ILE A 188 10.74 5.64 -11.38
CA ILE A 188 11.34 6.34 -10.24
C ILE A 188 12.85 6.55 -10.47
N SER A 189 13.51 5.49 -10.94
CA SER A 189 14.92 5.52 -11.30
C SER A 189 15.18 4.60 -12.51
N GLU A 190 16.43 4.41 -12.90
CA GLU A 190 16.81 3.53 -14.01
C GLU A 190 16.30 2.11 -13.82
N ASN A 191 16.29 1.61 -12.58
CA ASN A 191 15.89 0.23 -12.26
C ASN A 191 14.74 0.15 -11.26
N THR A 192 14.00 1.22 -11.04
CA THR A 192 12.91 1.25 -10.06
C THR A 192 11.66 1.86 -10.68
N ALA A 193 10.54 1.19 -10.50
CA ALA A 193 9.23 1.69 -10.91
C ALA A 193 8.18 1.46 -9.82
N SER A 194 7.12 2.25 -9.84
CA SER A 194 5.97 2.06 -8.96
C SER A 194 4.66 2.13 -9.73
N ILE A 195 3.66 1.48 -9.16
CA ILE A 195 2.27 1.61 -9.58
C ILE A 195 1.40 1.86 -8.34
N GLU A 196 0.48 2.81 -8.46
CA GLU A 196 -0.44 3.16 -7.38
C GLU A 196 -1.88 3.06 -7.86
N ILE A 197 -2.72 2.47 -7.04
CA ILE A 197 -4.17 2.44 -7.25
C ILE A 197 -4.88 3.07 -6.04
N LYS A 198 -5.83 3.96 -6.33
CA LYS A 198 -6.66 4.65 -5.33
C LYS A 198 -8.12 4.33 -5.56
N GLY A 199 -8.83 4.02 -4.48
CA GLY A 199 -10.24 3.67 -4.57
C GLY A 199 -11.12 4.79 -5.13
N GLU A 200 -10.84 6.05 -4.80
CA GLU A 200 -11.53 7.20 -5.39
C GLU A 200 -11.42 7.23 -6.92
N LYS A 201 -10.24 6.88 -7.45
CA LYS A 201 -10.01 6.84 -8.89
C LYS A 201 -10.77 5.68 -9.53
N ILE A 202 -10.81 4.51 -8.87
CA ILE A 202 -11.61 3.37 -9.31
C ILE A 202 -13.10 3.75 -9.36
N LEU A 203 -13.64 4.36 -8.29
CA LEU A 203 -15.03 4.81 -8.25
C LEU A 203 -15.36 5.77 -9.36
N LYS A 204 -14.49 6.77 -9.59
CA LYS A 204 -14.67 7.73 -10.68
C LYS A 204 -14.74 7.01 -12.05
N VAL A 205 -13.84 6.07 -12.28
CA VAL A 205 -13.83 5.29 -13.53
C VAL A 205 -15.09 4.45 -13.68
N ILE A 206 -15.53 3.77 -12.61
CA ILE A 206 -16.78 3.00 -12.63
C ILE A 206 -17.98 3.91 -12.92
N ASP A 207 -18.05 5.10 -12.31
CA ASP A 207 -19.09 6.10 -12.59
C ASP A 207 -19.13 6.53 -14.07
N GLU A 208 -17.97 6.80 -14.64
CA GLU A 208 -17.85 7.17 -16.04
C GLU A 208 -18.31 6.02 -16.96
N VAL A 209 -17.87 4.79 -16.65
CA VAL A 209 -18.25 3.60 -17.40
C VAL A 209 -19.76 3.35 -17.30
N MET A 210 -20.36 3.49 -16.13
CA MET A 210 -21.82 3.25 -15.96
C MET A 210 -22.68 4.32 -16.61
N LYS A 211 -22.18 5.53 -16.82
CA LYS A 211 -22.85 6.60 -17.57
C LYS A 211 -22.77 6.42 -19.08
N ASP A 212 -21.70 5.81 -19.57
CA ASP A 212 -21.53 5.52 -21.00
C ASP A 212 -22.33 4.24 -21.36
N GLU A 213 -23.25 4.35 -22.34
CA GLU A 213 -24.14 3.25 -22.72
C GLU A 213 -23.38 2.07 -23.33
N ASN A 214 -22.45 2.33 -24.23
CA ASN A 214 -21.70 1.30 -24.92
C ASN A 214 -20.67 0.63 -24.01
N LEU A 215 -19.97 1.44 -23.21
CA LEU A 215 -18.91 0.95 -22.34
C LEU A 215 -19.49 0.17 -21.14
N SER A 216 -20.61 0.64 -20.55
CA SER A 216 -21.30 -0.10 -19.50
C SER A 216 -21.80 -1.45 -19.97
N LYS A 217 -22.33 -1.53 -21.19
CA LYS A 217 -22.76 -2.81 -21.78
C LYS A 217 -21.58 -3.78 -21.92
N LYS A 218 -20.44 -3.32 -22.44
CA LYS A 218 -19.22 -4.13 -22.56
C LYS A 218 -18.69 -4.56 -21.20
N ALA A 219 -18.67 -3.67 -20.22
CA ALA A 219 -18.19 -3.95 -18.87
C ALA A 219 -19.09 -4.95 -18.12
N ILE A 220 -20.41 -4.77 -18.18
CA ILE A 220 -21.38 -5.66 -17.54
C ILE A 220 -21.35 -7.06 -18.18
N LEU A 221 -21.15 -7.13 -19.49
CA LEU A 221 -21.04 -8.38 -20.23
C LEU A 221 -19.63 -8.97 -20.30
N TYR A 222 -18.67 -8.38 -19.60
CA TYR A 222 -17.26 -8.76 -19.61
C TYR A 222 -17.05 -10.28 -19.49
N ASN A 223 -17.71 -10.93 -18.53
CA ASN A 223 -17.57 -12.36 -18.27
C ASN A 223 -18.17 -13.26 -19.37
N PHE A 224 -19.03 -12.69 -20.23
CA PHE A 224 -19.66 -13.38 -21.36
C PHE A 224 -18.97 -13.08 -22.69
N SER A 225 -17.97 -12.22 -22.69
CA SER A 225 -17.25 -11.79 -23.88
C SER A 225 -16.08 -12.72 -24.19
N ASP A 226 -15.66 -12.74 -25.45
CA ASP A 226 -14.43 -13.39 -25.89
C ASP A 226 -13.18 -12.69 -25.32
N GLU A 227 -12.03 -13.36 -25.37
CA GLU A 227 -10.78 -12.87 -24.78
C GLU A 227 -10.27 -11.57 -25.44
N GLU A 228 -10.55 -11.35 -26.73
CA GLU A 228 -10.16 -10.12 -27.42
C GLU A 228 -10.98 -8.92 -26.93
N THR A 229 -12.28 -9.10 -26.77
CA THR A 229 -13.20 -8.09 -26.22
C THR A 229 -12.82 -7.78 -24.76
N LYS A 230 -12.50 -8.80 -23.96
CA LYS A 230 -12.03 -8.61 -22.58
C LYS A 230 -10.75 -7.77 -22.52
N LYS A 231 -9.76 -8.09 -23.35
CA LYS A 231 -8.51 -7.30 -23.42
C LYS A 231 -8.76 -5.84 -23.81
N LYS A 232 -9.67 -5.58 -24.74
CA LYS A 232 -10.04 -4.21 -25.13
C LYS A 232 -10.69 -3.46 -23.96
N VAL A 233 -11.58 -4.10 -23.22
CA VAL A 233 -12.20 -3.53 -22.04
C VAL A 233 -11.15 -3.27 -20.94
N ASP A 234 -10.28 -4.24 -20.65
CA ASP A 234 -9.18 -4.10 -19.68
C ASP A 234 -8.31 -2.87 -20.02
N LYS A 235 -7.88 -2.70 -21.26
CA LYS A 235 -7.05 -1.57 -21.71
C LYS A 235 -7.75 -0.21 -21.51
N ILE A 236 -9.04 -0.12 -21.79
CA ILE A 236 -9.82 1.09 -21.55
C ILE A 236 -9.84 1.40 -20.04
N PHE A 237 -10.05 0.39 -19.18
CA PHE A 237 -9.97 0.58 -17.71
C PHE A 237 -8.57 0.99 -17.28
N TYR A 238 -7.52 0.35 -17.80
CA TYR A 238 -6.13 0.72 -17.50
C TYR A 238 -5.84 2.17 -17.91
N GLY A 239 -6.27 2.60 -19.10
CA GLY A 239 -6.14 3.99 -19.53
C GLY A 239 -6.81 4.97 -18.58
N LYS A 240 -8.03 4.64 -18.15
CA LYS A 240 -8.76 5.49 -17.20
C LYS A 240 -8.14 5.50 -15.80
N ILE A 241 -7.59 4.38 -15.32
CA ILE A 241 -7.00 4.27 -13.98
C ILE A 241 -5.54 4.73 -13.97
N PHE A 242 -4.71 4.35 -14.93
CA PHE A 242 -3.27 4.56 -14.91
C PHE A 242 -2.78 5.60 -15.92
N GLY A 243 -3.51 5.85 -16.99
CA GLY A 243 -3.25 6.92 -17.96
C GLY A 243 -3.07 6.44 -19.40
N GLU A 244 -2.68 5.18 -19.65
CA GLU A 244 -2.48 4.65 -20.99
C GLU A 244 -3.40 3.45 -21.27
N GLU A 245 -4.07 3.44 -22.43
CA GLU A 245 -4.88 2.29 -22.89
C GLU A 245 -4.00 1.14 -23.39
N LYS A 246 -3.07 0.71 -22.55
CA LYS A 246 -2.11 -0.36 -22.79
C LYS A 246 -2.11 -1.36 -21.63
N GLU A 247 -1.38 -2.45 -21.79
CA GLU A 247 -1.07 -3.35 -20.68
C GLU A 247 -0.23 -2.61 -19.61
N ILE A 248 -0.27 -3.11 -18.39
CA ILE A 248 0.55 -2.61 -17.30
C ILE A 248 1.84 -3.42 -17.31
N GLU A 249 2.92 -2.85 -17.85
CA GLU A 249 4.13 -3.63 -18.11
C GLU A 249 5.44 -2.84 -17.97
N ILE A 250 6.50 -3.56 -17.64
CA ILE A 250 7.89 -3.09 -17.62
C ILE A 250 8.74 -4.11 -18.38
N ILE A 251 9.58 -3.64 -19.31
CA ILE A 251 10.62 -4.44 -19.95
C ILE A 251 11.98 -3.98 -19.40
N PHE A 252 12.81 -4.93 -18.97
CA PHE A 252 14.12 -4.66 -18.40
C PHE A 252 15.11 -5.77 -18.71
N LYS A 253 16.41 -5.43 -18.76
CA LYS A 253 17.51 -6.38 -18.86
C LYS A 253 18.06 -6.71 -17.48
N PRO A 254 18.17 -8.00 -17.13
CA PRO A 254 18.78 -8.38 -15.86
C PRO A 254 20.30 -8.21 -15.93
N GLU A 255 20.88 -7.55 -14.93
CA GLU A 255 22.33 -7.30 -14.87
C GLU A 255 22.96 -7.95 -13.64
N LYS A 256 22.48 -7.62 -12.44
CA LYS A 256 23.11 -8.04 -11.19
C LYS A 256 22.08 -8.37 -10.12
N GLU A 257 22.47 -9.23 -9.19
CA GLU A 257 21.69 -9.50 -7.98
C GLU A 257 21.57 -8.24 -7.13
N LEU A 258 20.38 -8.04 -6.56
CA LEU A 258 20.09 -6.95 -5.63
C LEU A 258 20.46 -7.30 -4.20
N PHE A 259 20.44 -8.60 -3.87
CA PHE A 259 20.76 -9.14 -2.54
C PHE A 259 21.05 -10.65 -2.62
N ASP A 260 21.70 -11.20 -1.60
CA ASP A 260 21.96 -12.64 -1.48
C ASP A 260 20.72 -13.37 -0.92
N TYR A 261 19.88 -13.86 -1.84
CA TYR A 261 18.69 -14.61 -1.50
C TYR A 261 18.98 -15.86 -0.64
N ASN A 262 20.05 -16.62 -0.98
CA ASN A 262 20.35 -17.88 -0.31
C ASN A 262 20.85 -17.67 1.12
N SER A 263 21.48 -16.56 1.40
CA SER A 263 21.89 -16.18 2.75
C SER A 263 20.69 -15.72 3.57
N GLU A 264 19.88 -14.81 3.03
CA GLU A 264 18.75 -14.24 3.76
C GLU A 264 17.65 -15.28 4.06
N ILE A 265 17.35 -16.22 3.12
CA ILE A 265 16.32 -17.23 3.33
C ILE A 265 16.67 -18.24 4.47
N LYS A 266 17.95 -18.50 4.70
CA LYS A 266 18.38 -19.37 5.80
C LYS A 266 18.06 -18.79 7.19
N GLU A 267 17.94 -17.48 7.28
CA GLU A 267 17.59 -16.79 8.51
C GLU A 267 16.09 -16.89 8.83
N THR A 268 15.23 -17.09 7.80
CA THR A 268 13.78 -17.17 7.98
C THR A 268 13.32 -18.48 8.65
N GLY A 269 14.10 -19.56 8.52
CA GLY A 269 13.71 -20.91 8.95
C GLY A 269 13.78 -21.16 10.47
N LYS A 270 14.20 -20.20 11.28
CA LYS A 270 14.46 -20.44 12.71
C LYS A 270 13.31 -20.18 13.65
N THR A 271 12.32 -19.38 13.31
CA THR A 271 11.07 -19.22 14.10
C THR A 271 10.05 -18.32 13.38
N LEU A 272 8.92 -18.89 12.96
CA LEU A 272 7.68 -18.15 12.74
C LEU A 272 7.16 -17.66 14.11
N LYS A 273 7.88 -16.73 14.73
CA LYS A 273 7.39 -16.02 15.92
C LYS A 273 7.09 -14.60 15.48
N TRP A 274 5.80 -14.32 15.32
CA TRP A 274 5.33 -12.94 15.29
C TRP A 274 5.07 -12.52 16.73
N THR A 275 5.39 -11.30 17.05
CA THR A 275 5.12 -10.70 18.35
C THR A 275 4.16 -9.54 18.18
N GLN A 276 3.15 -9.49 19.03
CA GLN A 276 2.32 -8.30 19.16
C GLN A 276 3.21 -7.17 19.67
N LYS A 277 3.26 -6.07 18.93
CA LYS A 277 4.00 -4.88 19.35
C LYS A 277 3.31 -4.30 20.60
N GLY A 278 3.96 -4.38 21.75
CA GLY A 278 3.42 -3.89 23.04
C GLY A 278 3.12 -4.95 24.11
N SER A 279 3.33 -6.25 23.85
CA SER A 279 3.27 -7.25 24.90
C SER A 279 4.40 -7.03 25.92
N LYS A 280 4.08 -7.17 27.22
CA LYS A 280 5.00 -6.88 28.35
C LYS A 280 6.29 -7.70 28.38
N GLU A 281 6.50 -8.64 27.49
CA GLU A 281 7.69 -9.50 27.42
C GLU A 281 8.91 -8.87 26.73
N GLU A 282 8.73 -7.80 25.95
CA GLU A 282 9.86 -7.10 25.32
C GLU A 282 10.72 -6.28 26.32
N LYS A 283 10.36 -6.21 27.59
CA LYS A 283 11.15 -5.46 28.61
C LYS A 283 12.40 -6.18 29.14
N LYS A 284 12.75 -7.35 28.63
CA LYS A 284 13.88 -8.14 29.18
C LYS A 284 15.11 -8.29 28.27
N SER A 285 15.20 -7.61 27.15
CA SER A 285 16.41 -7.64 26.32
C SER A 285 16.76 -6.30 25.66
N GLU A 286 16.53 -5.18 26.35
CA GLU A 286 17.26 -3.96 26.04
C GLU A 286 18.71 -4.09 26.52
N GLN A 287 19.51 -4.85 25.81
CA GLN A 287 20.92 -4.53 25.74
C GLN A 287 21.04 -3.21 24.97
N LYS A 288 21.32 -2.15 25.69
CA LYS A 288 21.80 -0.89 25.19
C LYS A 288 23.04 -1.15 24.33
N VAL A 289 22.82 -1.41 23.05
CA VAL A 289 23.86 -1.23 22.06
C VAL A 289 23.73 0.21 21.61
N THR A 290 24.51 1.07 22.24
CA THR A 290 24.87 2.37 21.68
C THR A 290 25.89 2.07 20.56
N PRO A 291 25.55 2.21 19.28
CA PRO A 291 26.58 2.30 18.28
C PRO A 291 27.11 3.73 18.34
N GLU A 292 28.33 3.91 18.81
CA GLU A 292 29.17 5.02 18.36
C GLU A 292 29.45 4.81 16.87
N GLY A 293 28.50 5.19 16.02
CA GLY A 293 28.62 5.21 14.58
C GLY A 293 28.05 6.53 14.10
N GLU A 294 28.76 7.23 13.23
CA GLU A 294 28.29 8.45 12.57
C GLU A 294 26.85 8.26 12.08
N THR A 295 25.94 9.08 12.61
CA THR A 295 24.55 9.11 12.13
C THR A 295 24.59 9.32 10.62
N GLY A 296 24.04 8.39 9.84
CA GLY A 296 24.04 8.49 8.37
C GLY A 296 23.19 9.65 7.83
N ILE A 297 22.59 10.46 8.72
CA ILE A 297 21.82 11.67 8.39
C ILE A 297 22.78 12.83 8.19
N GLU A 298 22.70 13.47 7.02
CA GLU A 298 23.48 14.67 6.68
C GLU A 298 22.73 15.96 7.05
N ASP A 299 21.39 15.97 6.83
CA ASP A 299 20.58 17.16 7.06
C ASP A 299 19.11 16.77 7.29
N VAL A 300 18.41 17.59 8.07
CA VAL A 300 16.97 17.52 8.31
C VAL A 300 16.39 18.91 8.23
N SER A 301 15.43 19.13 7.33
CA SER A 301 14.82 20.43 7.13
C SER A 301 13.30 20.33 6.91
N VAL A 302 12.58 21.39 7.26
CA VAL A 302 11.15 21.51 6.94
C VAL A 302 10.99 22.08 5.54
N ALA A 303 10.48 21.27 4.63
CA ALA A 303 10.26 21.66 3.24
C ALA A 303 8.89 22.33 3.01
N GLY A 304 7.94 22.16 3.91
CA GLY A 304 6.61 22.73 3.77
C GLY A 304 5.72 22.52 4.98
N ILE A 305 4.70 23.37 5.07
CA ILE A 305 3.69 23.33 6.14
C ILE A 305 2.31 23.39 5.48
N LYS A 306 1.41 22.49 5.90
CA LYS A 306 0.00 22.51 5.54
C LYS A 306 -0.86 22.62 6.79
N VAL A 307 -1.75 23.60 6.83
CA VAL A 307 -2.67 23.85 7.95
C VAL A 307 -4.11 23.72 7.48
N VAL A 308 -4.89 22.88 8.15
CA VAL A 308 -6.31 22.69 7.87
C VAL A 308 -7.11 23.01 9.13
N TYR A 309 -7.90 24.10 9.08
CA TYR A 309 -8.67 24.58 10.23
C TYR A 309 -10.05 23.94 10.35
N LEU A 310 -10.66 23.52 9.23
CA LEU A 310 -12.03 23.02 9.18
C LEU A 310 -12.02 21.53 8.85
N SER A 311 -12.66 20.74 9.71
CA SER A 311 -12.97 19.32 9.46
C SER A 311 -14.42 19.08 9.06
N ASP A 312 -15.32 20.03 9.37
CA ASP A 312 -16.76 19.90 9.17
C ASP A 312 -17.21 20.69 7.94
N VAL A 313 -16.84 20.21 6.77
CA VAL A 313 -17.45 20.71 5.54
C VAL A 313 -18.70 19.87 5.29
N LYS A 314 -19.86 20.49 5.29
CA LYS A 314 -21.13 19.84 4.91
C LYS A 314 -20.94 19.11 3.58
N ASN A 315 -21.34 17.84 3.53
CA ASN A 315 -21.23 16.93 2.38
C ASN A 315 -19.87 16.21 2.17
N GLY A 316 -19.03 16.10 3.19
CA GLY A 316 -17.81 15.28 3.12
C GLY A 316 -16.69 15.84 2.23
N ILE A 317 -16.75 17.12 1.87
CA ILE A 317 -15.68 17.79 1.14
C ILE A 317 -14.66 18.28 2.15
N LEU A 318 -13.43 17.76 2.09
CA LEU A 318 -12.34 18.16 2.98
C LEU A 318 -11.35 19.09 2.26
N PRO A 319 -10.91 20.20 2.90
CA PRO A 319 -9.85 21.03 2.34
C PRO A 319 -8.58 20.21 2.13
N PHE A 320 -7.99 20.29 0.94
CA PHE A 320 -6.78 19.52 0.58
C PHE A 320 -6.89 18.00 0.80
N SER A 321 -8.11 17.44 0.77
CA SER A 321 -8.37 16.01 1.10
C SER A 321 -7.79 15.61 2.48
N SER A 322 -7.86 16.50 3.46
CA SER A 322 -7.24 16.32 4.78
C SER A 322 -8.19 16.74 5.90
N THR A 323 -8.08 16.05 7.02
CA THR A 323 -8.77 16.39 8.27
C THR A 323 -8.16 17.65 8.90
N LYS A 324 -8.84 18.21 9.91
CA LYS A 324 -8.32 19.32 10.72
C LYS A 324 -6.97 18.93 11.34
N GLY A 325 -5.96 19.78 11.16
CA GLY A 325 -4.63 19.50 11.70
C GLY A 325 -3.54 20.33 11.03
N LEU A 326 -2.32 20.07 11.45
CA LEU A 326 -1.10 20.61 10.91
C LEU A 326 -0.27 19.46 10.35
N SER A 327 0.20 19.58 9.11
CA SER A 327 1.14 18.63 8.53
C SER A 327 2.42 19.32 8.11
N LEU A 328 3.56 18.78 8.54
CA LEU A 328 4.88 19.22 8.12
C LEU A 328 5.46 18.24 7.10
N ALA A 329 5.98 18.77 6.02
CA ALA A 329 6.81 18.03 5.09
C ALA A 329 8.27 18.17 5.55
N VAL A 330 8.84 17.11 6.10
CA VAL A 330 10.22 17.08 6.61
C VAL A 330 11.10 16.38 5.58
N LEU A 331 12.11 17.07 5.08
CA LEU A 331 13.11 16.53 4.16
C LEU A 331 14.31 16.05 4.96
N ILE A 332 14.69 14.80 4.74
CA ILE A 332 15.89 14.19 5.33
C ILE A 332 16.88 13.86 4.23
N LYS A 333 18.13 14.22 4.44
CA LYS A 333 19.25 13.85 3.57
C LYS A 333 20.13 12.82 4.26
N LEU A 334 20.51 11.79 3.52
CA LEU A 334 21.31 10.69 4.03
C LEU A 334 22.59 10.50 3.20
N LYS A 335 23.67 10.12 3.87
CA LYS A 335 24.96 9.75 3.21
C LYS A 335 24.79 8.56 2.29
N ASN A 336 23.98 7.58 2.70
CA ASN A 336 23.77 6.33 2.00
C ASN A 336 22.45 6.35 1.22
N LYS A 337 22.36 5.56 0.15
CA LYS A 337 21.15 5.44 -0.66
C LYS A 337 20.05 4.72 0.13
N ILE A 338 18.93 5.35 0.27
CA ILE A 338 17.74 4.86 0.98
C ILE A 338 16.99 3.86 0.09
N ILE A 339 16.63 2.71 0.63
CA ILE A 339 15.74 1.74 0.01
C ILE A 339 14.32 1.95 0.49
N SER A 340 14.14 2.02 1.80
CA SER A 340 12.87 2.32 2.46
C SER A 340 13.15 3.09 3.74
N THR A 341 12.15 3.84 4.19
CA THR A 341 12.22 4.52 5.48
C THR A 341 10.83 4.55 6.11
N THR A 342 10.80 4.52 7.42
CA THR A 342 9.61 4.69 8.24
C THR A 342 10.00 5.48 9.47
N GLY A 343 9.04 5.89 10.29
CA GLY A 343 9.36 6.60 11.51
C GLY A 343 8.14 6.83 12.38
N GLU A 344 8.38 7.41 13.55
CA GLU A 344 7.34 7.75 14.51
C GLU A 344 7.71 9.04 15.25
N ILE A 345 6.75 9.95 15.38
CA ILE A 345 6.92 11.15 16.19
C ILE A 345 6.60 10.83 17.64
N LYS A 346 7.59 11.01 18.50
CA LYS A 346 7.51 10.69 19.94
C LYS A 346 7.08 11.88 20.79
N LYS A 347 7.40 13.09 20.33
CA LYS A 347 7.11 14.33 21.05
C LYS A 347 6.87 15.47 20.06
N ALA A 348 5.89 16.30 20.34
CA ALA A 348 5.68 17.57 19.65
C ALA A 348 5.05 18.56 20.62
N VAL A 349 5.68 19.69 20.83
CA VAL A 349 5.27 20.67 21.84
C VAL A 349 5.31 22.09 21.25
N SER A 350 4.23 22.88 21.47
CA SER A 350 4.22 24.30 21.13
C SER A 350 5.04 25.14 22.13
N GLU A 351 5.35 26.38 21.77
CA GLU A 351 5.99 27.33 22.69
C GLU A 351 5.16 27.55 23.96
N ALA A 352 3.83 27.45 23.88
CA ALA A 352 2.93 27.54 25.01
C ALA A 352 2.84 26.25 25.85
N GLY A 353 3.64 25.22 25.54
CA GLY A 353 3.65 23.93 26.22
C GLY A 353 2.51 22.97 25.87
N GLU A 354 1.79 23.24 24.78
CA GLU A 354 0.72 22.35 24.32
C GLU A 354 1.30 21.09 23.69
N ASN A 355 0.74 19.93 24.01
CA ASN A 355 1.08 18.68 23.33
C ASN A 355 0.39 18.63 21.97
N LEU A 356 1.18 18.65 20.88
CA LEU A 356 0.70 18.66 19.51
C LEU A 356 0.68 17.26 18.87
N LEU A 357 1.04 16.21 19.61
CA LEU A 357 0.93 14.85 19.11
C LEU A 357 -0.54 14.51 18.81
N PRO A 358 -0.82 13.89 17.68
CA PRO A 358 -2.13 13.27 17.43
C PRO A 358 -2.47 12.29 18.55
N GLU A 359 -3.75 12.10 18.83
CA GLU A 359 -4.20 11.07 19.79
C GLU A 359 -3.92 9.68 19.25
N SER A 360 -4.17 9.52 17.97
CA SER A 360 -3.90 8.30 17.24
C SER A 360 -2.41 8.01 17.15
N THR A 361 -1.97 6.85 17.65
CA THR A 361 -0.60 6.35 17.48
C THR A 361 -0.28 6.12 16.02
N TRP A 362 -1.28 5.79 15.22
CA TRP A 362 -1.16 5.69 13.77
C TRP A 362 -0.76 7.03 13.13
N GLU A 363 -1.43 8.12 13.47
CA GLU A 363 -1.11 9.45 12.93
C GLU A 363 0.26 9.97 13.35
N ARG A 364 0.83 9.42 14.44
CA ARG A 364 2.21 9.72 14.88
C ARG A 364 3.27 9.02 14.04
N LYS A 365 2.89 7.95 13.32
CA LYS A 365 3.81 7.22 12.44
C LYS A 365 3.95 7.92 11.10
N ILE A 366 5.14 7.81 10.55
CA ILE A 366 5.45 8.31 9.23
C ILE A 366 5.17 7.21 8.22
N HIS A 367 4.05 7.38 7.52
CA HIS A 367 3.61 6.45 6.50
C HIS A 367 3.97 6.97 5.10
N PHE A 368 4.37 6.05 4.21
CA PHE A 368 4.59 6.33 2.80
C PHE A 368 5.52 7.52 2.51
N PRO A 369 6.75 7.53 3.07
CA PRO A 369 7.72 8.56 2.76
C PRO A 369 8.04 8.57 1.26
N VAL A 370 8.25 9.75 0.70
CA VAL A 370 8.64 9.90 -0.71
C VAL A 370 10.15 9.95 -0.78
N ILE A 371 10.77 8.97 -1.44
CA ILE A 371 12.21 8.91 -1.62
C ILE A 371 12.59 9.58 -2.96
N SER A 372 13.64 10.40 -2.95
CA SER A 372 14.17 11.07 -4.15
C SER A 372 14.69 10.08 -5.20
N LYS A 373 14.82 10.54 -6.45
CA LYS A 373 15.31 9.69 -7.56
C LYS A 373 16.72 9.15 -7.33
N ASP A 374 17.59 9.94 -6.73
CA ASP A 374 18.96 9.56 -6.39
C ASP A 374 19.06 8.76 -5.10
N ARG A 375 17.91 8.60 -4.40
CA ARG A 375 17.73 7.87 -3.12
C ARG A 375 18.54 8.45 -1.95
N LYS A 376 19.00 9.66 -2.02
CA LYS A 376 19.72 10.32 -0.93
C LYS A 376 18.83 11.16 -0.04
N GLU A 377 17.62 11.44 -0.47
CA GLU A 377 16.67 12.26 0.26
C GLU A 377 15.34 11.52 0.46
N ALA A 378 14.71 11.74 1.60
CA ALA A 378 13.35 11.27 1.87
C ALA A 378 12.49 12.42 2.39
N MET A 379 11.29 12.56 1.84
CA MET A 379 10.26 13.47 2.32
C MET A 379 9.30 12.72 3.23
N LEU A 380 9.20 13.16 4.47
CA LEU A 380 8.35 12.59 5.50
C LEU A 380 7.17 13.52 5.76
N ASN A 381 5.96 12.98 5.86
CA ASN A 381 4.80 13.75 6.29
C ASN A 381 4.54 13.52 7.77
N VAL A 382 4.73 14.56 8.57
CA VAL A 382 4.50 14.59 10.02
C VAL A 382 3.17 15.25 10.30
N ASN A 383 2.22 14.50 10.85
CA ASN A 383 0.90 15.02 11.21
C ASN A 383 0.88 15.43 12.69
N LEU A 384 0.36 16.61 12.98
CA LEU A 384 0.28 17.20 14.32
C LEU A 384 -1.11 17.80 14.56
N LYS A 385 -1.49 17.92 15.82
CA LYS A 385 -2.64 18.74 16.23
C LYS A 385 -2.39 20.21 15.93
N LEU A 386 -3.44 20.96 15.65
CA LEU A 386 -3.34 22.41 15.56
C LEU A 386 -3.05 22.98 16.95
N PRO A 387 -2.02 23.82 17.11
CA PRO A 387 -1.84 24.56 18.34
C PRO A 387 -2.95 25.61 18.51
N GLU A 388 -3.52 25.69 19.69
CA GLU A 388 -4.60 26.63 20.01
C GLU A 388 -4.08 27.93 20.68
N LYS A 389 -3.00 27.83 21.44
CA LYS A 389 -2.45 28.92 22.26
C LYS A 389 -1.19 29.55 21.70
N SER A 390 -0.50 28.89 20.77
CA SER A 390 0.74 29.40 20.17
C SER A 390 0.76 29.08 18.69
N LYS A 391 1.44 29.91 17.91
CA LYS A 391 1.71 29.65 16.49
C LYS A 391 3.09 29.04 16.24
N ILE A 392 3.86 28.82 17.29
CA ILE A 392 5.24 28.36 17.23
C ILE A 392 5.31 26.93 17.75
N ILE A 393 5.89 26.05 16.99
CA ILE A 393 6.28 24.71 17.42
C ILE A 393 7.67 24.84 18.04
N LYS A 394 7.77 24.52 19.32
CA LYS A 394 9.03 24.61 20.06
C LYS A 394 9.93 23.42 19.79
N GLU A 395 9.34 22.23 19.70
CA GLU A 395 10.10 20.99 19.70
C GLU A 395 9.31 19.87 19.00
N ILE A 396 10.02 19.12 18.18
CA ILE A 396 9.54 17.86 17.59
C ILE A 396 10.65 16.84 17.76
N GLU A 397 10.36 15.70 18.38
CA GLU A 397 11.25 14.55 18.48
C GLU A 397 10.61 13.34 17.78
N GLY A 398 11.42 12.54 17.12
CA GLY A 398 10.96 11.33 16.46
C GLY A 398 12.09 10.36 16.22
N GLU A 399 11.70 9.14 15.87
CA GLU A 399 12.60 8.07 15.45
C GLU A 399 12.38 7.79 13.97
N ILE A 400 13.45 7.60 13.23
CA ILE A 400 13.42 7.22 11.83
C ILE A 400 14.21 5.94 11.67
N GLU A 401 13.57 4.95 11.06
CA GLU A 401 14.22 3.72 10.64
C GLU A 401 14.39 3.78 9.12
N TYR A 402 15.58 3.52 8.61
CA TYR A 402 15.81 3.45 7.18
C TYR A 402 16.64 2.24 6.80
N VAL A 403 16.35 1.69 5.62
CA VAL A 403 17.10 0.60 5.01
C VAL A 403 17.94 1.20 3.90
N CYS A 404 19.26 1.02 4.00
CA CYS A 404 20.20 1.42 2.96
C CYS A 404 20.58 0.24 2.06
N GLY A 405 20.98 0.51 0.83
CA GLY A 405 21.51 -0.49 -0.09
C GLY A 405 22.92 -0.92 0.36
N GLY A 406 22.99 -2.08 1.03
CA GLY A 406 24.19 -2.66 1.65
C GLY A 406 23.84 -3.15 3.07
N ASP A 407 24.23 -4.31 3.42
CA ASP A 407 23.87 -5.25 4.48
C ASP A 407 23.61 -4.77 5.93
N LYS A 408 23.20 -3.53 6.18
CA LYS A 408 22.94 -3.06 7.56
C LYS A 408 21.64 -2.29 7.67
N VAL A 409 20.79 -2.72 8.62
CA VAL A 409 19.70 -1.92 9.16
C VAL A 409 20.26 -1.09 10.31
N GLU A 410 20.28 0.22 10.16
CA GLU A 410 20.67 1.14 11.22
C GLU A 410 19.43 1.84 11.76
N LYS A 411 19.20 1.75 13.07
CA LYS A 411 18.23 2.57 13.80
C LYS A 411 18.92 3.81 14.30
N ILE A 412 18.42 4.98 13.92
CA ILE A 412 18.95 6.26 14.37
C ILE A 412 17.83 7.01 15.08
N ASN A 413 18.10 7.40 16.31
CA ASN A 413 17.30 8.36 17.07
C ASN A 413 17.84 9.75 16.76
N SER A 414 17.12 10.56 15.99
CA SER A 414 17.46 11.95 15.78
C SER A 414 16.49 12.84 16.56
N GLY A 415 17.02 13.58 17.53
CA GLY A 415 16.32 14.70 18.15
C GLY A 415 16.41 15.92 17.23
N ILE A 416 15.26 16.50 16.88
CA ILE A 416 15.20 17.79 16.20
C ILE A 416 15.01 18.85 17.29
N GLU A 417 16.10 19.44 17.75
CA GLU A 417 16.07 20.53 18.72
C GLU A 417 16.08 21.89 18.01
N ASN A 418 15.12 22.74 18.39
CA ASN A 418 15.02 24.16 18.05
C ASN A 418 14.86 24.53 16.56
N PHE A 419 13.63 24.52 16.06
CA PHE A 419 13.28 25.36 14.91
C PHE A 419 13.09 26.81 15.36
N LYS A 420 14.07 27.64 15.07
CA LYS A 420 13.94 29.10 14.99
C LYS A 420 13.78 29.50 13.54
N GLU A 421 12.79 30.41 13.25
CA GLU A 421 12.72 31.12 12.00
C GLU A 421 14.02 31.88 11.71
#